data_46300830d75e6cea6b14ac403b1874e3
#
_entry.id   46300830d75e6cea6b14ac403b1874e3
#
_cell.length_a   1.000
_cell.length_b   1.000
_cell.length_c   1.000
_cell.angle_alpha   90.00
_cell.angle_beta   90.00
_cell.angle_gamma   90.00
#
_symmetry.space_group_name_H-M   'P 1'
#
loop_
_entity.id
_entity.type
_entity.pdbx_description
1 polymer ?
#
loop_
_entity_poly.entity_id
_entity_poly.type
_entity_poly.pdbx_seq_one_letter_code
_entity_poly.pdbx_strand_id
1 'polypeptide(L)'
;MSDITELRIEGMHCAACVATVENALRKINGVEDVIINLTMGSARVVGSASENDLLTAVLKTGYGAKSGAAKREYLQHDKNTVGAKNNMVTSWAITAPAMVLMVAEIFWQLDQAGKDFFHLVITILSGAVLFGPGRRTISSAWKSLLYWSPNMDVLIALGSTAAFSTGILHFTIGMHSFAGIGGMIMAFHLTGRYIESKARGRSSKAIRKLMDRTAKKATILDENNREQKVDVQDLLLDQIMIVRAGDVIPTDGIIIEGQAAIDEALVSGEFIPAVKSINDEVLGGTICTDSTVKIKVTKIGSDTFLAKVIQLVAQTQTTKVPIQIFADRIVSYFVPSILVLATMTFMVWIIFPEPMAAVLNVFAGHLPWVDPLRSPTELAIIAAIAVLVISCPCALGLATPTALMVGTGLGAERGILIRDGAAIQRLSTVGTILFDKTGTLTEGKPTVTKIHQPADVTEKDLITMAASLSKEST
;
A
#
# COMPACT_ATOMS: atom_id res chain seq x y z
N MET A 1 -8.88 -4.94 -30.91
CA MET A 1 -9.18 -4.56 -29.52
C MET A 1 -8.09 -5.22 -28.69
N SER A 2 -7.26 -4.43 -28.02
CA SER A 2 -6.24 -4.98 -27.12
C SER A 2 -6.95 -5.58 -25.90
N ASP A 3 -6.77 -6.87 -25.68
CA ASP A 3 -7.34 -7.56 -24.52
C ASP A 3 -6.64 -7.09 -23.24
N ILE A 4 -7.41 -6.92 -22.17
CA ILE A 4 -6.89 -6.55 -20.86
C ILE A 4 -6.91 -7.79 -19.96
N THR A 5 -5.73 -8.24 -19.56
CA THR A 5 -5.58 -9.37 -18.63
C THR A 5 -5.20 -8.85 -17.24
N GLU A 6 -5.97 -9.21 -16.21
CA GLU A 6 -5.64 -8.89 -14.82
C GLU A 6 -5.06 -10.11 -14.12
N LEU A 7 -3.88 -9.92 -13.53
CA LEU A 7 -3.17 -10.95 -12.79
C LEU A 7 -3.03 -10.54 -11.33
N ARG A 8 -3.16 -11.49 -10.43
CA ARG A 8 -2.81 -11.33 -9.02
C ARG A 8 -1.38 -11.80 -8.79
N ILE A 9 -0.58 -10.95 -8.15
CA ILE A 9 0.83 -11.23 -7.87
C ILE A 9 1.07 -11.27 -6.36
N GLU A 10 1.53 -12.40 -5.88
CA GLU A 10 1.80 -12.63 -4.46
C GLU A 10 3.30 -12.49 -4.18
N GLY A 11 3.65 -11.87 -3.04
CA GLY A 11 5.05 -11.77 -2.58
C GLY A 11 5.78 -10.49 -2.98
N MET A 12 5.13 -9.53 -3.67
CA MET A 12 5.71 -8.20 -3.88
C MET A 12 5.61 -7.37 -2.60
N HIS A 13 6.72 -6.73 -2.21
CA HIS A 13 6.77 -5.91 -0.99
C HIS A 13 7.43 -4.55 -1.20
N CYS A 14 8.10 -4.34 -2.33
CA CYS A 14 8.85 -3.12 -2.62
C CYS A 14 8.79 -2.77 -4.11
N ALA A 15 9.22 -1.56 -4.44
CA ALA A 15 9.24 -1.08 -5.81
C ALA A 15 10.18 -1.87 -6.73
N ALA A 16 11.30 -2.39 -6.19
CA ALA A 16 12.19 -3.26 -6.95
C ALA A 16 11.48 -4.58 -7.34
N CYS A 17 10.61 -5.12 -6.46
CA CYS A 17 9.77 -6.28 -6.79
C CYS A 17 8.85 -5.97 -7.97
N VAL A 18 8.23 -4.78 -7.96
CA VAL A 18 7.38 -4.30 -9.07
C VAL A 18 8.17 -4.20 -10.36
N ALA A 19 9.35 -3.58 -10.33
CA ALA A 19 10.21 -3.45 -11.51
C ALA A 19 10.64 -4.81 -12.07
N THR A 20 10.95 -5.78 -11.21
CA THR A 20 11.31 -7.14 -11.63
C THR A 20 10.16 -7.82 -12.36
N VAL A 21 8.95 -7.75 -11.82
CA VAL A 21 7.77 -8.36 -12.45
C VAL A 21 7.37 -7.60 -13.72
N GLU A 22 7.41 -6.27 -13.71
CA GLU A 22 7.12 -5.44 -14.87
C GLU A 22 8.07 -5.76 -16.03
N ASN A 23 9.37 -5.82 -15.76
CA ASN A 23 10.37 -6.16 -16.77
C ASN A 23 10.19 -7.58 -17.31
N ALA A 24 9.74 -8.52 -16.50
CA ALA A 24 9.46 -9.88 -16.95
C ALA A 24 8.22 -9.94 -17.85
N LEU A 25 7.16 -9.22 -17.50
CA LEU A 25 5.92 -9.16 -18.29
C LEU A 25 6.12 -8.40 -19.61
N ARG A 26 6.84 -7.27 -19.61
CA ARG A 26 7.14 -6.48 -20.82
C ARG A 26 8.00 -7.23 -21.85
N LYS A 27 8.70 -8.29 -21.44
CA LYS A 27 9.51 -9.13 -22.36
C LYS A 27 8.68 -10.17 -23.12
N ILE A 28 7.41 -10.32 -22.80
CA ILE A 28 6.54 -11.31 -23.46
C ILE A 28 6.01 -10.72 -24.76
N ASN A 29 6.10 -11.51 -25.83
CA ASN A 29 5.55 -11.12 -27.11
C ASN A 29 4.03 -10.90 -27.02
N GLY A 30 3.55 -9.77 -27.56
CA GLY A 30 2.15 -9.41 -27.52
C GLY A 30 1.71 -8.56 -26.32
N VAL A 31 2.63 -8.21 -25.43
CA VAL A 31 2.40 -7.24 -24.34
C VAL A 31 2.69 -5.83 -24.84
N GLU A 32 1.67 -4.96 -24.80
CA GLU A 32 1.77 -3.55 -25.19
C GLU A 32 2.07 -2.65 -24.00
N ASP A 33 1.35 -2.86 -22.88
CA ASP A 33 1.59 -2.11 -21.65
C ASP A 33 1.34 -2.96 -20.41
N VAL A 34 2.03 -2.61 -19.31
CA VAL A 34 1.93 -3.29 -18.01
C VAL A 34 1.83 -2.26 -16.90
N ILE A 35 0.78 -2.36 -16.12
CA ILE A 35 0.57 -1.54 -14.93
C ILE A 35 0.53 -2.45 -13.71
N ILE A 36 1.51 -2.33 -12.81
CA ILE A 36 1.58 -3.16 -11.60
C ILE A 36 1.23 -2.33 -10.38
N ASN A 37 0.32 -2.88 -9.60
CA ASN A 37 -0.12 -2.34 -8.34
C ASN A 37 0.54 -3.07 -7.17
N LEU A 38 1.53 -2.42 -6.54
CA LEU A 38 2.21 -3.00 -5.38
C LEU A 38 1.27 -3.16 -4.18
N THR A 39 0.37 -2.19 -3.99
CA THR A 39 -0.54 -2.15 -2.83
C THR A 39 -1.61 -3.22 -2.93
N MET A 40 -2.13 -3.43 -4.12
CA MET A 40 -3.14 -4.46 -4.40
C MET A 40 -2.54 -5.82 -4.78
N GLY A 41 -1.23 -5.92 -4.99
CA GLY A 41 -0.60 -7.15 -5.45
C GLY A 41 -1.12 -7.60 -6.81
N SER A 42 -1.51 -6.67 -7.69
CA SER A 42 -2.10 -6.96 -8.99
C SER A 42 -1.28 -6.38 -10.13
N ALA A 43 -1.36 -7.01 -11.31
CA ALA A 43 -0.86 -6.48 -12.56
C ALA A 43 -1.98 -6.46 -13.59
N ARG A 44 -2.09 -5.35 -14.30
CA ARG A 44 -2.92 -5.19 -15.48
C ARG A 44 -2.00 -5.20 -16.69
N VAL A 45 -2.22 -6.13 -17.58
CA VAL A 45 -1.46 -6.29 -18.82
C VAL A 45 -2.40 -6.00 -19.98
N VAL A 46 -1.98 -5.09 -20.86
CA VAL A 46 -2.68 -4.75 -22.10
C VAL A 46 -1.94 -5.41 -23.25
N GLY A 47 -2.66 -6.16 -24.08
CA GLY A 47 -2.07 -6.83 -25.25
C GLY A 47 -2.73 -8.15 -25.59
N SER A 48 -2.13 -8.88 -26.55
CA SER A 48 -2.63 -10.16 -27.06
C SER A 48 -1.92 -11.39 -26.47
N ALA A 49 -1.09 -11.19 -25.43
CA ALA A 49 -0.34 -12.26 -24.80
C ALA A 49 -1.24 -13.25 -24.05
N SER A 50 -0.93 -14.56 -24.13
CA SER A 50 -1.73 -15.56 -23.43
C SER A 50 -1.58 -15.42 -21.90
N GLU A 51 -2.66 -15.63 -21.17
CA GLU A 51 -2.64 -15.57 -19.71
C GLU A 51 -1.65 -16.54 -19.07
N ASN A 52 -1.51 -17.75 -19.65
CA ASN A 52 -0.55 -18.75 -19.19
C ASN A 52 0.90 -18.30 -19.33
N ASP A 53 1.24 -17.59 -20.41
CA ASP A 53 2.60 -17.07 -20.61
C ASP A 53 2.90 -15.96 -19.60
N LEU A 54 1.91 -15.11 -19.34
CA LEU A 54 2.00 -14.05 -18.33
C LEU A 54 2.20 -14.64 -16.92
N LEU A 55 1.38 -15.63 -16.53
CA LEU A 55 1.52 -16.32 -15.25
C LEU A 55 2.89 -17.00 -15.12
N THR A 56 3.33 -17.69 -16.17
CA THR A 56 4.63 -18.38 -16.19
C THR A 56 5.79 -17.39 -16.06
N ALA A 57 5.71 -16.24 -16.71
CA ALA A 57 6.73 -15.21 -16.61
C ALA A 57 6.86 -14.65 -15.19
N VAL A 58 5.73 -14.38 -14.53
CA VAL A 58 5.74 -13.93 -13.13
C VAL A 58 6.29 -15.02 -12.22
N LEU A 59 5.87 -16.28 -12.39
CA LEU A 59 6.37 -17.41 -11.60
C LEU A 59 7.88 -17.59 -11.75
N LYS A 60 8.43 -17.42 -12.96
CA LYS A 60 9.87 -17.45 -13.21
C LYS A 60 10.63 -16.37 -12.46
N THR A 61 10.03 -15.23 -12.13
CA THR A 61 10.67 -14.21 -11.30
C THR A 61 10.62 -14.52 -9.79
N GLY A 62 10.05 -15.68 -9.42
CA GLY A 62 9.96 -16.13 -8.03
C GLY A 62 8.80 -15.52 -7.23
N TYR A 63 7.89 -14.78 -7.88
CA TYR A 63 6.66 -14.29 -7.30
C TYR A 63 5.51 -15.25 -7.62
N GLY A 64 4.51 -15.32 -6.71
CA GLY A 64 3.28 -16.06 -6.99
C GLY A 64 2.41 -15.29 -7.99
N ALA A 65 1.76 -16.00 -8.92
CA ALA A 65 0.80 -15.40 -9.83
C ALA A 65 -0.48 -16.25 -9.91
N LYS A 66 -1.64 -15.59 -9.98
CA LYS A 66 -2.95 -16.21 -10.16
C LYS A 66 -3.79 -15.36 -11.11
N SER A 67 -4.70 -16.02 -11.86
CA SER A 67 -5.71 -15.34 -12.66
C SER A 67 -6.76 -14.66 -11.79
N GLY A 68 -7.28 -13.52 -12.26
CA GLY A 68 -8.47 -12.89 -11.74
C GLY A 68 -8.27 -11.54 -11.03
N ALA A 69 -9.31 -10.72 -11.10
CA ALA A 69 -9.38 -9.41 -10.47
C ALA A 69 -9.40 -9.48 -8.94
N ALA A 70 -8.84 -8.47 -8.30
CA ALA A 70 -8.56 -8.36 -6.86
C ALA A 70 -9.82 -8.22 -5.95
N LYS A 71 -10.84 -9.05 -6.12
CA LYS A 71 -12.15 -8.92 -5.44
C LYS A 71 -12.17 -9.24 -3.93
N ARG A 72 -11.06 -9.77 -3.33
CA ARG A 72 -10.99 -10.13 -1.89
C ARG A 72 -9.88 -9.45 -1.09
N GLU A 73 -9.26 -8.41 -1.59
CA GLU A 73 -7.96 -7.95 -1.14
C GLU A 73 -7.98 -7.04 0.10
N TYR A 74 -9.09 -6.34 0.36
CA TYR A 74 -9.20 -5.48 1.55
C TYR A 74 -9.09 -6.23 2.88
N LEU A 75 -9.50 -7.52 2.90
CA LEU A 75 -9.34 -8.41 4.05
C LEU A 75 -7.89 -8.91 4.21
N GLN A 76 -7.12 -8.93 3.14
CA GLN A 76 -5.74 -9.45 3.14
C GLN A 76 -4.73 -8.42 3.64
N HIS A 77 -5.03 -7.13 3.48
CA HIS A 77 -4.17 -6.05 3.99
C HIS A 77 -4.09 -6.07 5.53
N ASP A 78 -5.20 -6.34 6.22
CA ASP A 78 -5.21 -6.53 7.67
C ASP A 78 -4.36 -7.75 8.08
N LYS A 79 -4.44 -8.86 7.33
CA LYS A 79 -3.62 -10.05 7.57
C LYS A 79 -2.12 -9.76 7.39
N ASN A 80 -1.74 -8.97 6.39
CA ASN A 80 -0.35 -8.58 6.16
C ASN A 80 0.19 -7.68 7.28
N THR A 81 -0.61 -6.74 7.76
CA THR A 81 -0.24 -5.87 8.88
C THR A 81 -0.14 -6.65 10.19
N VAL A 82 -1.07 -7.58 10.44
CA VAL A 82 -1.00 -8.48 11.59
C VAL A 82 0.22 -9.40 11.50
N GLY A 83 0.51 -9.95 10.32
CA GLY A 83 1.71 -10.75 10.08
C GLY A 83 3.01 -9.98 10.32
N ALA A 84 3.10 -8.73 9.84
CA ALA A 84 4.26 -7.86 10.08
C ALA A 84 4.41 -7.52 11.57
N LYS A 85 3.29 -7.25 12.27
CA LYS A 85 3.30 -7.03 13.74
C LYS A 85 3.80 -8.26 14.48
N ASN A 86 3.28 -9.44 14.13
CA ASN A 86 3.69 -10.68 14.79
C ASN A 86 5.19 -10.96 14.58
N ASN A 87 5.70 -10.78 13.36
CA ASN A 87 7.13 -10.95 13.08
C ASN A 87 7.98 -9.94 13.85
N MET A 88 7.57 -8.68 13.97
CA MET A 88 8.25 -7.68 14.80
C MET A 88 8.25 -8.10 16.27
N VAL A 89 7.09 -8.43 16.85
CA VAL A 89 6.98 -8.80 18.27
C VAL A 89 7.79 -10.05 18.57
N THR A 90 7.71 -11.09 17.72
CA THR A 90 8.48 -12.32 17.89
C THR A 90 9.99 -12.07 17.78
N SER A 91 10.41 -11.22 16.82
CA SER A 91 11.83 -10.89 16.69
C SER A 91 12.37 -10.19 17.94
N TRP A 92 11.64 -9.21 18.49
CA TRP A 92 12.04 -8.53 19.71
C TRP A 92 11.97 -9.43 20.95
N ALA A 93 10.99 -10.32 21.05
CA ALA A 93 10.89 -11.29 22.14
C ALA A 93 12.11 -12.21 22.20
N ILE A 94 12.75 -12.49 21.06
CA ILE A 94 13.95 -13.31 20.97
C ILE A 94 15.23 -12.45 21.08
N THR A 95 15.25 -11.27 20.43
CA THR A 95 16.45 -10.42 20.38
C THR A 95 16.71 -9.68 21.69
N ALA A 96 15.65 -9.24 22.42
CA ALA A 96 15.84 -8.51 23.67
C ALA A 96 16.59 -9.33 24.74
N PRO A 97 16.27 -10.60 24.99
CA PRO A 97 17.12 -11.46 25.87
C PRO A 97 18.56 -11.59 25.38
N ALA A 98 18.77 -11.74 24.05
CA ALA A 98 20.14 -11.82 23.50
C ALA A 98 20.92 -10.52 23.75
N MET A 99 20.28 -9.34 23.63
CA MET A 99 20.89 -8.05 23.95
C MET A 99 21.23 -7.94 25.43
N VAL A 100 20.36 -8.41 26.30
CA VAL A 100 20.64 -8.44 27.75
C VAL A 100 21.87 -9.28 28.04
N LEU A 101 22.02 -10.45 27.41
CA LEU A 101 23.20 -11.31 27.56
C LEU A 101 24.47 -10.61 27.03
N MET A 102 24.40 -9.92 25.90
CA MET A 102 25.52 -9.14 25.34
C MET A 102 25.97 -8.03 26.31
N VAL A 103 25.02 -7.32 26.92
CA VAL A 103 25.33 -6.28 27.89
C VAL A 103 25.86 -6.90 29.20
N ALA A 104 25.28 -8.00 29.65
CA ALA A 104 25.71 -8.70 30.86
C ALA A 104 27.16 -9.19 30.76
N GLU A 105 27.61 -9.64 29.59
CA GLU A 105 28.98 -10.05 29.32
C GLU A 105 30.01 -8.93 29.60
N ILE A 106 29.63 -7.66 29.34
CA ILE A 106 30.51 -6.50 29.59
C ILE A 106 30.70 -6.26 31.10
N PHE A 107 29.66 -6.50 31.90
CA PHE A 107 29.68 -6.21 33.33
C PHE A 107 30.09 -7.42 34.20
N TRP A 108 29.85 -8.64 33.71
CA TRP A 108 30.18 -9.85 34.42
C TRP A 108 31.54 -10.37 33.96
N GLN A 109 32.46 -10.51 34.92
CA GLN A 109 33.76 -11.12 34.69
C GLN A 109 33.61 -12.64 34.60
N LEU A 110 33.04 -13.10 33.47
CA LEU A 110 32.84 -14.52 33.18
C LEU A 110 34.18 -15.17 32.84
N ASP A 111 34.36 -16.42 33.29
CA ASP A 111 35.39 -17.29 32.78
C ASP A 111 35.17 -17.64 31.29
N GLN A 112 36.15 -18.25 30.63
CA GLN A 112 36.07 -18.54 29.21
C GLN A 112 34.87 -19.46 28.89
N ALA A 113 34.60 -20.46 29.72
CA ALA A 113 33.47 -21.36 29.52
C ALA A 113 32.12 -20.64 29.63
N GLY A 114 32.00 -19.67 30.54
CA GLY A 114 30.80 -18.81 30.65
C GLY A 114 30.60 -17.91 29.47
N LYS A 115 31.68 -17.32 28.91
CA LYS A 115 31.61 -16.52 27.67
C LYS A 115 31.19 -17.37 26.48
N ASP A 116 31.79 -18.54 26.29
CA ASP A 116 31.45 -19.44 25.20
C ASP A 116 29.99 -19.91 25.28
N PHE A 117 29.49 -20.16 26.51
CA PHE A 117 28.06 -20.46 26.70
C PHE A 117 27.16 -19.28 26.30
N PHE A 118 27.49 -18.05 26.66
CA PHE A 118 26.73 -16.87 26.28
C PHE A 118 26.73 -16.68 24.75
N HIS A 119 27.90 -16.81 24.12
CA HIS A 119 28.03 -16.73 22.66
C HIS A 119 27.21 -17.82 21.95
N LEU A 120 27.16 -19.03 22.50
CA LEU A 120 26.33 -20.12 21.97
C LEU A 120 24.85 -19.75 22.01
N VAL A 121 24.35 -19.31 23.18
CA VAL A 121 22.94 -18.91 23.33
C VAL A 121 22.58 -17.74 22.42
N ILE A 122 23.42 -16.70 22.37
CA ILE A 122 23.22 -15.53 21.49
C ILE A 122 23.19 -15.96 20.03
N THR A 123 24.06 -16.85 19.59
CA THR A 123 24.10 -17.36 18.22
C THR A 123 22.82 -18.12 17.88
N ILE A 124 22.36 -19.01 18.78
CA ILE A 124 21.10 -19.75 18.57
C ILE A 124 19.91 -18.80 18.49
N LEU A 125 19.80 -17.82 19.40
CA LEU A 125 18.73 -16.84 19.40
C LEU A 125 18.75 -15.99 18.13
N SER A 126 19.91 -15.54 17.69
CA SER A 126 20.08 -14.77 16.45
C SER A 126 19.67 -15.59 15.21
N GLY A 127 20.08 -16.87 15.16
CA GLY A 127 19.64 -17.79 14.13
C GLY A 127 18.13 -17.98 14.11
N ALA A 128 17.48 -18.09 15.27
CA ALA A 128 16.05 -18.18 15.39
C ALA A 128 15.34 -16.93 14.84
N VAL A 129 15.88 -15.71 15.06
CA VAL A 129 15.36 -14.47 14.48
C VAL A 129 15.54 -14.42 12.97
N LEU A 130 16.70 -14.76 12.45
CA LEU A 130 17.01 -14.71 11.02
C LEU A 130 16.14 -15.68 10.22
N PHE A 131 16.11 -16.96 10.63
CA PHE A 131 15.45 -18.04 9.90
C PHE A 131 13.98 -18.23 10.27
N GLY A 132 13.50 -17.65 11.36
CA GLY A 132 12.10 -17.59 11.76
C GLY A 132 11.41 -16.33 11.20
N PRO A 133 11.27 -15.26 12.00
CA PRO A 133 10.61 -14.02 11.56
C PRO A 133 11.27 -13.36 10.34
N GLY A 134 12.62 -13.45 10.22
CA GLY A 134 13.42 -12.89 9.13
C GLY A 134 13.40 -13.68 7.83
N ARG A 135 12.82 -14.89 7.81
CA ARG A 135 12.83 -15.79 6.65
C ARG A 135 12.38 -15.13 5.35
N ARG A 136 11.36 -14.26 5.42
CA ARG A 136 10.85 -13.55 4.24
C ARG A 136 11.88 -12.60 3.66
N THR A 137 12.60 -11.86 4.50
CA THR A 137 13.67 -10.93 4.08
C THR A 137 14.81 -11.68 3.42
N ILE A 138 15.27 -12.80 4.01
CA ILE A 138 16.33 -13.65 3.43
C ILE A 138 15.88 -14.24 2.09
N SER A 139 14.66 -14.76 2.00
CA SER A 139 14.12 -15.30 0.75
C SER A 139 13.97 -14.24 -0.33
N SER A 140 13.55 -13.02 0.03
CA SER A 140 13.46 -11.87 -0.88
C SER A 140 14.85 -11.48 -1.40
N ALA A 141 15.83 -11.38 -0.51
CA ALA A 141 17.22 -11.07 -0.86
C ALA A 141 17.81 -12.10 -1.83
N TRP A 142 17.63 -13.38 -1.53
CA TRP A 142 18.12 -14.47 -2.38
C TRP A 142 17.54 -14.41 -3.80
N LYS A 143 16.22 -14.24 -3.90
CA LYS A 143 15.54 -14.06 -5.20
C LYS A 143 16.05 -12.84 -5.94
N SER A 144 16.19 -11.70 -5.27
CA SER A 144 16.68 -10.45 -5.87
C SER A 144 18.10 -10.59 -6.42
N LEU A 145 18.97 -11.36 -5.76
CA LEU A 145 20.31 -11.65 -6.25
C LEU A 145 20.28 -12.55 -7.49
N LEU A 146 19.46 -13.61 -7.46
CA LEU A 146 19.31 -14.53 -8.61
C LEU A 146 18.84 -13.82 -9.88
N TYR A 147 17.96 -12.80 -9.74
CA TYR A 147 17.41 -12.07 -10.88
C TYR A 147 18.13 -10.75 -11.17
N TRP A 148 19.34 -10.55 -10.63
CA TRP A 148 20.18 -9.35 -10.86
C TRP A 148 19.42 -8.03 -10.61
N SER A 149 18.50 -8.02 -9.65
CA SER A 149 17.72 -6.87 -9.24
C SER A 149 17.90 -6.63 -7.73
N PRO A 150 19.13 -6.28 -7.26
CA PRO A 150 19.41 -6.13 -5.84
C PRO A 150 18.56 -5.02 -5.23
N ASN A 151 17.95 -5.33 -4.10
CA ASN A 151 17.10 -4.45 -3.32
C ASN A 151 17.66 -4.26 -1.89
N MET A 152 16.99 -3.45 -1.07
CA MET A 152 17.42 -3.20 0.30
C MET A 152 17.44 -4.48 1.17
N ASP A 153 16.60 -5.47 0.87
CA ASP A 153 16.59 -6.75 1.61
C ASP A 153 17.92 -7.50 1.45
N VAL A 154 18.63 -7.28 0.31
CA VAL A 154 19.95 -7.87 0.05
C VAL A 154 20.99 -7.35 1.03
N LEU A 155 21.04 -6.02 1.26
CA LEU A 155 21.98 -5.42 2.20
C LEU A 155 21.74 -5.93 3.63
N ILE A 156 20.48 -5.96 4.04
CA ILE A 156 20.09 -6.44 5.38
C ILE A 156 20.39 -7.93 5.54
N ALA A 157 20.01 -8.75 4.55
CA ALA A 157 20.27 -10.19 4.61
C ALA A 157 21.77 -10.49 4.63
N LEU A 158 22.58 -9.85 3.78
CA LEU A 158 24.04 -10.03 3.77
C LEU A 158 24.68 -9.57 5.08
N GLY A 159 24.34 -8.35 5.55
CA GLY A 159 24.89 -7.83 6.80
C GLY A 159 24.52 -8.69 8.02
N SER A 160 23.25 -9.08 8.14
CA SER A 160 22.77 -9.89 9.25
C SER A 160 23.28 -11.34 9.21
N THR A 161 23.37 -11.96 8.03
CA THR A 161 23.92 -13.32 7.90
C THR A 161 25.42 -13.34 8.06
N ALA A 162 26.16 -12.33 7.56
CA ALA A 162 27.57 -12.19 7.80
C ALA A 162 27.88 -12.06 9.33
N ALA A 163 27.16 -11.18 10.03
CA ALA A 163 27.27 -11.03 11.47
C ALA A 163 26.93 -12.35 12.21
N PHE A 164 25.85 -13.03 11.83
CA PHE A 164 25.48 -14.33 12.38
C PHE A 164 26.57 -15.39 12.17
N SER A 165 27.18 -15.42 10.98
CA SER A 165 28.22 -16.38 10.65
C SER A 165 29.45 -16.26 11.54
N THR A 166 29.78 -15.06 12.05
CA THR A 166 30.87 -14.88 13.04
C THR A 166 30.62 -15.66 14.32
N GLY A 167 29.35 -15.84 14.74
CA GLY A 167 29.01 -16.66 15.90
C GLY A 167 29.33 -18.16 15.69
N ILE A 168 29.15 -18.66 14.46
CA ILE A 168 29.56 -20.03 14.09
C ILE A 168 31.11 -20.13 14.06
N LEU A 169 31.75 -19.14 13.44
CA LEU A 169 33.21 -19.06 13.34
C LEU A 169 33.89 -18.90 14.70
N HIS A 170 33.22 -18.35 15.71
CA HIS A 170 33.72 -18.31 17.07
C HIS A 170 34.10 -19.69 17.61
N PHE A 171 33.26 -20.70 17.37
CA PHE A 171 33.51 -22.06 17.86
C PHE A 171 34.47 -22.86 16.99
N THR A 172 34.76 -22.43 15.76
CA THR A 172 35.64 -23.17 14.81
C THR A 172 37.05 -22.62 14.76
N ILE A 173 37.20 -21.30 14.76
CA ILE A 173 38.49 -20.61 14.59
C ILE A 173 38.80 -19.59 15.69
N GLY A 174 37.95 -19.51 16.75
CA GLY A 174 38.15 -18.59 17.86
C GLY A 174 37.89 -17.11 17.55
N MET A 175 37.21 -16.79 16.46
CA MET A 175 36.84 -15.40 16.08
C MET A 175 35.85 -14.81 17.09
N HIS A 176 35.91 -13.51 17.33
CA HIS A 176 34.90 -12.83 18.16
C HIS A 176 33.49 -12.89 17.50
N SER A 177 32.50 -13.24 18.31
CA SER A 177 31.11 -13.38 17.83
C SER A 177 30.37 -12.06 17.76
N PHE A 178 29.84 -11.72 16.58
CA PHE A 178 28.92 -10.60 16.35
C PHE A 178 27.49 -11.09 16.04
N ALA A 179 27.19 -12.34 16.34
CA ALA A 179 25.89 -12.96 16.02
C ALA A 179 24.70 -12.17 16.58
N GLY A 180 24.82 -11.63 17.80
CA GLY A 180 23.78 -10.81 18.42
C GLY A 180 23.45 -9.55 17.61
N ILE A 181 24.45 -8.92 16.99
CA ILE A 181 24.26 -7.78 16.08
C ILE A 181 23.43 -8.23 14.87
N GLY A 182 23.66 -9.42 14.31
CA GLY A 182 22.88 -9.97 13.20
C GLY A 182 21.39 -10.07 13.52
N GLY A 183 21.07 -10.61 14.72
CA GLY A 183 19.68 -10.68 15.20
C GLY A 183 19.06 -9.29 15.41
N MET A 184 19.83 -8.36 15.97
CA MET A 184 19.39 -6.97 16.21
C MET A 184 19.09 -6.23 14.90
N ILE A 185 19.96 -6.33 13.90
CA ILE A 185 19.74 -5.75 12.55
C ILE A 185 18.41 -6.23 11.98
N MET A 186 18.16 -7.55 12.04
CA MET A 186 16.92 -8.14 11.53
C MET A 186 15.70 -7.66 12.33
N ALA A 187 15.78 -7.54 13.65
CA ALA A 187 14.68 -7.05 14.49
C ALA A 187 14.31 -5.59 14.18
N PHE A 188 15.31 -4.71 14.01
CA PHE A 188 15.09 -3.33 13.58
C PHE A 188 14.49 -3.26 12.17
N HIS A 189 14.98 -4.06 11.23
CA HIS A 189 14.41 -4.14 9.89
C HIS A 189 12.94 -4.54 9.91
N LEU A 190 12.58 -5.58 10.67
CA LEU A 190 11.19 -6.03 10.81
C LEU A 190 10.30 -4.99 11.50
N THR A 191 10.86 -4.16 12.38
CA THR A 191 10.16 -3.02 12.97
C THR A 191 9.83 -1.97 11.90
N GLY A 192 10.80 -1.62 11.06
CA GLY A 192 10.58 -0.74 9.91
C GLY A 192 9.48 -1.27 8.98
N ARG A 193 9.48 -2.56 8.68
CA ARG A 193 8.46 -3.24 7.85
C ARG A 193 7.05 -3.17 8.48
N TYR A 194 6.95 -3.31 9.81
CA TYR A 194 5.66 -3.13 10.49
C TYR A 194 5.16 -1.69 10.42
N ILE A 195 6.02 -0.69 10.66
CA ILE A 195 5.67 0.73 10.55
C ILE A 195 5.18 1.05 9.15
N GLU A 196 5.87 0.56 8.12
CA GLU A 196 5.49 0.67 6.72
C GLU A 196 4.09 0.08 6.46
N SER A 197 3.87 -1.17 6.87
CA SER A 197 2.58 -1.85 6.67
C SER A 197 1.44 -1.12 7.37
N LYS A 198 1.67 -0.60 8.58
CA LYS A 198 0.69 0.19 9.35
C LYS A 198 0.36 1.53 8.68
N ALA A 199 1.36 2.22 8.13
CA ALA A 199 1.16 3.48 7.41
C ALA A 199 0.30 3.27 6.16
N ARG A 200 0.60 2.22 5.37
CA ARG A 200 -0.20 1.84 4.19
C ARG A 200 -1.65 1.49 4.53
N GLY A 201 -1.91 0.86 5.69
CA GLY A 201 -3.26 0.46 6.11
C GLY A 201 -4.23 1.62 6.39
N ARG A 202 -3.74 2.82 6.72
CA ARG A 202 -4.59 3.99 7.00
C ARG A 202 -5.30 4.53 5.76
N SER A 203 -4.65 4.50 4.61
CA SER A 203 -5.21 4.96 3.33
C SER A 203 -6.42 4.11 2.86
N SER A 204 -6.42 2.82 3.18
CA SER A 204 -7.51 1.91 2.79
C SER A 204 -8.82 2.13 3.56
N LYS A 205 -8.81 2.89 4.69
CA LYS A 205 -10.03 3.16 5.47
C LYS A 205 -11.04 4.04 4.73
N ALA A 206 -10.60 5.00 3.93
CA ALA A 206 -11.49 5.86 3.15
C ALA A 206 -12.27 5.06 2.10
N ILE A 207 -11.58 4.14 1.40
CA ILE A 207 -12.21 3.23 0.44
C ILE A 207 -13.18 2.28 1.15
N ARG A 208 -12.82 1.74 2.32
CA ARG A 208 -13.72 0.91 3.13
C ARG A 208 -15.01 1.64 3.50
N LYS A 209 -14.94 2.92 3.91
CA LYS A 209 -16.15 3.72 4.19
C LYS A 209 -17.06 3.87 2.98
N LEU A 210 -16.51 3.97 1.77
CA LEU A 210 -17.30 3.97 0.53
C LEU A 210 -17.93 2.59 0.27
N MET A 211 -17.17 1.51 0.50
CA MET A 211 -17.68 0.12 0.35
C MET A 211 -18.70 -0.25 1.42
N ASP A 212 -18.56 0.25 2.65
CA ASP A 212 -19.50 -0.02 3.74
C ASP A 212 -20.87 0.64 3.52
N ARG A 213 -20.95 1.63 2.62
CA ARG A 213 -22.22 2.24 2.18
C ARG A 213 -22.96 1.44 1.11
N THR A 214 -22.35 0.39 0.54
CA THR A 214 -23.04 -0.51 -0.39
C THR A 214 -24.01 -1.42 0.34
N ALA A 215 -25.23 -1.54 -0.15
CA ALA A 215 -26.17 -2.55 0.35
C ALA A 215 -25.58 -3.94 0.14
N LYS A 216 -25.66 -4.77 1.15
CA LYS A 216 -25.21 -6.17 1.06
C LYS A 216 -26.30 -7.09 0.52
N LYS A 217 -27.56 -6.71 0.73
CA LYS A 217 -28.74 -7.46 0.32
C LYS A 217 -29.70 -6.58 -0.47
N ALA A 218 -30.38 -7.16 -1.43
CA ALA A 218 -31.45 -6.54 -2.18
C ALA A 218 -32.76 -7.30 -1.93
N THR A 219 -33.88 -6.58 -1.95
CA THR A 219 -35.20 -7.19 -1.99
C THR A 219 -35.66 -7.20 -3.44
N ILE A 220 -35.88 -8.37 -4.03
CA ILE A 220 -36.36 -8.55 -5.41
C ILE A 220 -37.77 -9.13 -5.41
N LEU A 221 -38.47 -8.95 -6.55
CA LEU A 221 -39.70 -9.66 -6.84
C LEU A 221 -39.38 -10.93 -7.65
N ASP A 222 -39.91 -12.07 -7.18
CA ASP A 222 -39.87 -13.31 -7.94
C ASP A 222 -40.92 -13.31 -9.08
N GLU A 223 -40.92 -14.36 -9.90
CA GLU A 223 -41.89 -14.53 -10.99
C GLU A 223 -43.37 -14.56 -10.51
N ASN A 224 -43.61 -14.83 -9.22
CA ASN A 224 -44.90 -14.84 -8.58
C ASN A 224 -45.23 -13.51 -7.85
N ASN A 225 -44.47 -12.45 -8.11
CA ASN A 225 -44.62 -11.14 -7.43
C ASN A 225 -44.42 -11.23 -5.89
N ARG A 226 -43.66 -12.19 -5.38
CA ARG A 226 -43.31 -12.30 -3.97
C ARG A 226 -41.97 -11.69 -3.69
N GLU A 227 -41.86 -11.02 -2.56
CA GLU A 227 -40.60 -10.43 -2.12
C GLU A 227 -39.63 -11.49 -1.63
N GLN A 228 -38.42 -11.47 -2.18
CA GLN A 228 -37.30 -12.30 -1.76
C GLN A 228 -36.07 -11.46 -1.46
N LYS A 229 -35.36 -11.72 -0.36
CA LYS A 229 -34.07 -11.10 -0.07
C LYS A 229 -32.95 -11.95 -0.65
N VAL A 230 -32.13 -11.34 -1.50
CA VAL A 230 -30.94 -11.96 -2.13
C VAL A 230 -29.69 -11.14 -1.82
N ASP A 231 -28.53 -11.75 -1.91
CA ASP A 231 -27.28 -11.01 -1.85
C ASP A 231 -27.10 -10.20 -3.13
N VAL A 232 -26.60 -8.95 -3.04
CA VAL A 232 -26.42 -8.05 -4.21
C VAL A 232 -25.53 -8.70 -5.27
N GLN A 233 -24.66 -9.64 -4.88
CA GLN A 233 -23.79 -10.36 -5.81
C GLN A 233 -24.55 -11.38 -6.69
N ASP A 234 -25.73 -11.79 -6.26
CA ASP A 234 -26.56 -12.77 -6.96
C ASP A 234 -27.64 -12.12 -7.83
N LEU A 235 -27.67 -10.78 -7.87
CA LEU A 235 -28.59 -10.04 -8.74
C LEU A 235 -28.29 -10.31 -10.21
N LEU A 236 -29.35 -10.46 -10.99
CA LEU A 236 -29.31 -10.60 -12.45
C LEU A 236 -29.83 -9.34 -13.14
N LEU A 237 -29.40 -9.13 -14.39
CA LEU A 237 -29.95 -8.08 -15.23
C LEU A 237 -31.47 -8.28 -15.41
N ASP A 238 -32.18 -7.18 -15.57
CA ASP A 238 -33.62 -7.10 -15.77
C ASP A 238 -34.48 -7.56 -14.57
N GLN A 239 -33.91 -8.00 -13.46
CA GLN A 239 -34.67 -8.26 -12.23
C GLN A 239 -35.27 -6.97 -11.66
N ILE A 240 -36.43 -7.11 -11.01
CA ILE A 240 -37.10 -5.99 -10.37
C ILE A 240 -36.77 -6.01 -8.88
N MET A 241 -36.14 -4.93 -8.41
CA MET A 241 -35.87 -4.71 -6.98
C MET A 241 -36.84 -3.68 -6.39
N ILE A 242 -37.20 -3.89 -5.13
CA ILE A 242 -37.99 -2.95 -4.33
C ILE A 242 -37.06 -2.23 -3.38
N VAL A 243 -37.08 -0.90 -3.44
CA VAL A 243 -36.33 -0.01 -2.54
C VAL A 243 -37.32 0.85 -1.77
N ARG A 244 -37.24 0.83 -0.45
CA ARG A 244 -38.13 1.58 0.44
C ARG A 244 -37.45 2.85 0.94
N ALA A 245 -38.27 3.76 1.48
CA ALA A 245 -37.75 4.94 2.16
C ALA A 245 -36.71 4.58 3.26
N GLY A 246 -35.57 5.22 3.20
CA GLY A 246 -34.42 4.96 4.08
C GLY A 246 -33.46 3.87 3.60
N ASP A 247 -33.82 3.09 2.58
CA ASP A 247 -32.96 2.04 2.05
C ASP A 247 -31.91 2.58 1.09
N VAL A 248 -30.73 1.95 1.09
CA VAL A 248 -29.69 2.15 0.09
C VAL A 248 -30.06 1.39 -1.18
N ILE A 249 -29.98 2.04 -2.34
CA ILE A 249 -30.20 1.40 -3.63
C ILE A 249 -29.09 0.36 -3.89
N PRO A 250 -29.44 -0.93 -4.09
CA PRO A 250 -28.44 -2.00 -4.13
C PRO A 250 -27.51 -1.97 -5.35
N THR A 251 -28.03 -1.61 -6.52
CA THR A 251 -27.30 -1.58 -7.80
C THR A 251 -27.94 -0.56 -8.75
N ASP A 252 -27.26 -0.26 -9.87
CA ASP A 252 -27.78 0.68 -10.87
C ASP A 252 -29.01 0.12 -11.56
N GLY A 253 -29.99 0.98 -11.81
CA GLY A 253 -31.26 0.58 -12.44
C GLY A 253 -32.06 1.75 -12.97
N ILE A 254 -33.25 1.44 -13.46
CA ILE A 254 -34.26 2.41 -13.95
C ILE A 254 -35.55 2.22 -13.14
N ILE A 255 -36.16 3.31 -12.70
CA ILE A 255 -37.45 3.26 -12.01
C ILE A 255 -38.51 2.84 -12.98
N ILE A 256 -39.28 1.78 -12.67
CA ILE A 256 -40.39 1.27 -13.46
C ILE A 256 -41.76 1.55 -12.81
N GLU A 257 -41.77 1.81 -11.49
CA GLU A 257 -42.99 2.13 -10.76
C GLU A 257 -42.67 3.00 -9.54
N GLY A 258 -43.44 4.02 -9.29
CA GLY A 258 -43.31 4.96 -8.20
C GLY A 258 -42.50 6.20 -8.55
N GLN A 259 -42.37 7.09 -7.55
CA GLN A 259 -41.58 8.30 -7.58
C GLN A 259 -40.98 8.49 -6.22
N ALA A 260 -39.71 8.86 -6.13
CA ALA A 260 -39.03 9.10 -4.85
C ALA A 260 -37.98 10.19 -4.95
N ALA A 261 -37.73 10.87 -3.84
CA ALA A 261 -36.56 11.70 -3.68
C ALA A 261 -35.36 10.83 -3.33
N ILE A 262 -34.28 10.95 -4.10
CA ILE A 262 -33.07 10.13 -3.98
C ILE A 262 -31.89 11.03 -3.59
N ASP A 263 -31.27 10.76 -2.47
CA ASP A 263 -30.03 11.40 -2.05
C ASP A 263 -28.86 10.86 -2.89
N GLU A 264 -28.46 11.66 -3.87
CA GLU A 264 -27.34 11.40 -4.78
C GLU A 264 -26.08 12.17 -4.37
N ALA A 265 -25.98 12.73 -3.16
CA ALA A 265 -24.86 13.54 -2.69
C ALA A 265 -23.50 12.84 -2.84
N LEU A 266 -23.49 11.49 -2.73
CA LEU A 266 -22.29 10.67 -2.95
C LEU A 266 -21.75 10.76 -4.38
N VAL A 267 -22.63 11.03 -5.36
CA VAL A 267 -22.35 10.99 -6.79
C VAL A 267 -22.24 12.39 -7.38
N SER A 268 -23.26 13.21 -7.15
CA SER A 268 -23.38 14.56 -7.68
C SER A 268 -22.69 15.61 -6.82
N GLY A 269 -22.50 15.33 -5.50
CA GLY A 269 -22.08 16.31 -4.51
C GLY A 269 -23.20 17.28 -4.08
N GLU A 270 -24.40 17.15 -4.62
CA GLU A 270 -25.55 17.99 -4.29
C GLU A 270 -26.28 17.42 -3.04
N PHE A 271 -26.50 18.26 -2.03
CA PHE A 271 -27.15 17.85 -0.78
C PHE A 271 -28.69 17.78 -0.86
N ILE A 272 -29.27 18.32 -1.92
CA ILE A 272 -30.74 18.27 -2.12
C ILE A 272 -31.06 16.96 -2.84
N PRO A 273 -31.91 16.09 -2.26
CA PRO A 273 -32.33 14.88 -2.93
C PRO A 273 -33.00 15.19 -4.27
N ALA A 274 -32.59 14.47 -5.32
CA ALA A 274 -33.18 14.59 -6.64
C ALA A 274 -34.49 13.79 -6.70
N VAL A 275 -35.56 14.42 -7.15
CA VAL A 275 -36.83 13.72 -7.39
C VAL A 275 -36.72 12.91 -8.67
N LYS A 276 -36.87 11.59 -8.54
CA LYS A 276 -36.79 10.62 -9.66
C LYS A 276 -38.16 9.98 -9.88
N SER A 277 -38.51 9.84 -11.14
CA SER A 277 -39.78 9.33 -11.62
C SER A 277 -39.57 8.10 -12.51
N ILE A 278 -40.67 7.56 -13.07
CA ILE A 278 -40.63 6.42 -14.00
C ILE A 278 -39.72 6.76 -15.20
N ASN A 279 -38.86 5.83 -15.58
CA ASN A 279 -37.81 5.89 -16.63
C ASN A 279 -36.56 6.67 -16.22
N ASP A 280 -36.47 7.23 -15.03
CA ASP A 280 -35.24 7.84 -14.57
C ASP A 280 -34.21 6.80 -14.11
N GLU A 281 -32.93 7.05 -14.40
CA GLU A 281 -31.82 6.24 -13.91
C GLU A 281 -31.54 6.54 -12.44
N VAL A 282 -31.25 5.47 -11.69
CA VAL A 282 -30.81 5.52 -10.29
C VAL A 282 -29.52 4.73 -10.13
N LEU A 283 -28.67 5.17 -9.23
CA LEU A 283 -27.32 4.63 -9.04
C LEU A 283 -27.22 3.85 -7.72
N GLY A 284 -26.54 2.71 -7.77
CA GLY A 284 -26.25 1.93 -6.59
C GLY A 284 -25.42 2.70 -5.58
N GLY A 285 -25.78 2.59 -4.27
CA GLY A 285 -25.13 3.31 -3.19
C GLY A 285 -25.77 4.67 -2.84
N THR A 286 -26.75 5.17 -3.61
CA THR A 286 -27.59 6.32 -3.26
C THR A 286 -28.73 5.90 -2.33
N ILE A 287 -29.38 6.83 -1.65
CA ILE A 287 -30.38 6.55 -0.62
C ILE A 287 -31.75 7.04 -1.08
N CYS A 288 -32.75 6.17 -1.05
CA CYS A 288 -34.15 6.54 -1.25
C CYS A 288 -34.68 7.19 0.02
N THR A 289 -35.18 8.44 -0.02
CA THR A 289 -35.45 9.21 1.20
C THR A 289 -36.89 9.19 1.68
N ASP A 290 -37.88 9.12 0.78
CA ASP A 290 -39.29 9.41 1.14
C ASP A 290 -40.31 8.36 0.74
N SER A 291 -40.11 7.61 -0.33
CA SER A 291 -41.13 6.76 -0.93
C SER A 291 -40.60 5.34 -1.24
N THR A 292 -41.46 4.46 -1.68
CA THR A 292 -41.06 3.11 -2.18
C THR A 292 -41.11 3.14 -3.72
N VAL A 293 -40.04 2.65 -4.34
CA VAL A 293 -39.93 2.52 -5.79
C VAL A 293 -39.58 1.11 -6.22
N LYS A 294 -40.07 0.70 -7.40
CA LYS A 294 -39.61 -0.51 -8.06
C LYS A 294 -38.61 -0.15 -9.15
N ILE A 295 -37.48 -0.78 -9.11
CA ILE A 295 -36.33 -0.48 -9.95
C ILE A 295 -35.96 -1.73 -10.73
N LYS A 296 -35.84 -1.59 -12.05
CA LYS A 296 -35.32 -2.64 -12.93
C LYS A 296 -33.81 -2.55 -12.99
N VAL A 297 -33.12 -3.64 -12.68
CA VAL A 297 -31.65 -3.72 -12.67
C VAL A 297 -31.09 -3.56 -14.08
N THR A 298 -30.21 -2.59 -14.29
CA THR A 298 -29.58 -2.32 -15.59
C THR A 298 -28.08 -2.65 -15.60
N LYS A 299 -27.40 -2.60 -14.44
CA LYS A 299 -25.98 -2.92 -14.34
C LYS A 299 -25.72 -3.72 -13.08
N ILE A 300 -24.78 -4.67 -13.16
CA ILE A 300 -24.39 -5.56 -12.05
C ILE A 300 -22.87 -5.67 -11.94
N GLY A 301 -22.39 -6.04 -10.76
CA GLY A 301 -20.99 -6.37 -10.51
C GLY A 301 -20.03 -5.21 -10.79
N SER A 302 -19.06 -5.40 -11.70
CA SER A 302 -18.04 -4.42 -12.06
C SER A 302 -18.55 -3.25 -12.90
N ASP A 303 -19.70 -3.41 -13.53
CA ASP A 303 -20.24 -2.41 -14.47
C ASP A 303 -21.03 -1.31 -13.78
N THR A 304 -21.37 -1.50 -12.49
CA THR A 304 -22.07 -0.49 -11.69
C THR A 304 -21.23 0.78 -11.54
N PHE A 305 -21.92 1.92 -11.43
CA PHE A 305 -21.28 3.23 -11.21
C PHE A 305 -20.35 3.21 -9.99
N LEU A 306 -20.83 2.69 -8.85
CA LEU A 306 -20.04 2.66 -7.62
C LEU A 306 -18.82 1.73 -7.73
N ALA A 307 -18.96 0.59 -8.42
CA ALA A 307 -17.82 -0.28 -8.70
C ALA A 307 -16.76 0.43 -9.56
N LYS A 308 -17.18 1.20 -10.57
CA LYS A 308 -16.27 2.02 -11.40
C LYS A 308 -15.59 3.12 -10.59
N VAL A 309 -16.31 3.79 -9.67
CA VAL A 309 -15.71 4.79 -8.77
C VAL A 309 -14.69 4.14 -7.87
N ILE A 310 -15.02 3.00 -7.23
CA ILE A 310 -14.08 2.24 -6.38
C ILE A 310 -12.85 1.82 -7.19
N GLN A 311 -13.04 1.34 -8.41
CA GLN A 311 -11.96 0.94 -9.30
C GLN A 311 -11.09 2.14 -9.70
N LEU A 312 -11.69 3.29 -10.02
CA LEU A 312 -10.97 4.54 -10.34
C LEU A 312 -10.11 4.99 -9.14
N VAL A 313 -10.69 5.02 -7.95
CA VAL A 313 -9.97 5.38 -6.71
C VAL A 313 -8.85 4.38 -6.42
N ALA A 314 -9.10 3.09 -6.61
CA ALA A 314 -8.09 2.05 -6.46
C ALA A 314 -6.95 2.22 -7.48
N GLN A 315 -7.25 2.49 -8.74
CA GLN A 315 -6.26 2.75 -9.80
C GLN A 315 -5.41 3.97 -9.49
N THR A 316 -6.00 5.02 -8.95
CA THR A 316 -5.32 6.28 -8.61
C THR A 316 -4.30 6.10 -7.49
N GLN A 317 -4.58 5.22 -6.54
CA GLN A 317 -3.62 4.87 -5.47
C GLN A 317 -2.42 4.07 -5.97
N THR A 318 -2.42 3.63 -7.22
CA THR A 318 -1.42 2.74 -7.81
C THR A 318 -0.44 3.45 -8.72
N THR A 319 -0.78 4.66 -9.16
CA THR A 319 0.10 5.45 -10.02
C THR A 319 1.31 5.92 -9.21
N LYS A 320 2.51 5.43 -9.56
CA LYS A 320 3.74 5.92 -8.95
C LYS A 320 3.91 7.40 -9.23
N VAL A 321 4.04 8.20 -8.20
CA VAL A 321 4.36 9.61 -8.37
C VAL A 321 5.79 9.78 -8.88
N PRO A 322 6.09 10.84 -9.67
CA PRO A 322 7.42 11.05 -10.27
C PRO A 322 8.56 10.98 -9.26
N ILE A 323 8.39 11.55 -8.07
CA ILE A 323 9.40 11.50 -7.00
C ILE A 323 9.67 10.07 -6.50
N GLN A 324 8.67 9.20 -6.50
CA GLN A 324 8.83 7.80 -6.12
C GLN A 324 9.63 7.04 -7.18
N ILE A 325 9.36 7.27 -8.47
CA ILE A 325 10.13 6.68 -9.59
C ILE A 325 11.59 7.12 -9.49
N PHE A 326 11.84 8.38 -9.16
CA PHE A 326 13.19 8.92 -8.96
C PHE A 326 13.90 8.24 -7.78
N ALA A 327 13.22 8.11 -6.63
CA ALA A 327 13.77 7.42 -5.46
C ALA A 327 14.08 5.94 -5.76
N ASP A 328 13.20 5.23 -6.45
CA ASP A 328 13.41 3.84 -6.86
C ASP A 328 14.64 3.70 -7.77
N ARG A 329 14.83 4.65 -8.70
CA ARG A 329 16.01 4.70 -9.57
C ARG A 329 17.30 4.90 -8.77
N ILE A 330 17.29 5.81 -7.79
CA ILE A 330 18.45 6.01 -6.92
C ILE A 330 18.80 4.71 -6.20
N VAL A 331 17.82 4.03 -5.59
CA VAL A 331 18.03 2.77 -4.86
C VAL A 331 18.64 1.70 -5.77
N SER A 332 18.21 1.61 -7.03
CA SER A 332 18.71 0.61 -7.98
C SER A 332 20.20 0.75 -8.31
N TYR A 333 20.76 1.96 -8.24
CA TYR A 333 22.21 2.18 -8.37
C TYR A 333 22.93 2.14 -7.02
N PHE A 334 22.29 2.62 -5.98
CA PHE A 334 22.86 2.73 -4.65
C PHE A 334 23.21 1.35 -4.05
N VAL A 335 22.30 0.39 -4.11
CA VAL A 335 22.54 -0.94 -3.53
C VAL A 335 23.76 -1.65 -4.15
N PRO A 336 23.91 -1.75 -5.48
CA PRO A 336 25.13 -2.29 -6.07
C PRO A 336 26.40 -1.51 -5.69
N SER A 337 26.32 -0.18 -5.62
CA SER A 337 27.46 0.65 -5.21
C SER A 337 27.91 0.37 -3.79
N ILE A 338 26.98 0.15 -2.87
CA ILE A 338 27.29 -0.23 -1.48
C ILE A 338 27.91 -1.62 -1.39
N LEU A 339 27.42 -2.59 -2.19
CA LEU A 339 28.03 -3.92 -2.25
C LEU A 339 29.47 -3.85 -2.71
N VAL A 340 29.77 -3.05 -3.74
CA VAL A 340 31.14 -2.82 -4.21
C VAL A 340 31.95 -2.14 -3.13
N LEU A 341 31.42 -1.08 -2.48
CA LEU A 341 32.11 -0.35 -1.43
C LEU A 341 32.42 -1.27 -0.22
N ALA A 342 31.49 -2.09 0.21
CA ALA A 342 31.69 -3.06 1.30
C ALA A 342 32.78 -4.08 0.94
N THR A 343 32.77 -4.56 -0.31
CA THR A 343 33.84 -5.47 -0.81
C THR A 343 35.18 -4.76 -0.87
N MET A 344 35.24 -3.54 -1.36
CA MET A 344 36.46 -2.74 -1.37
C MET A 344 36.96 -2.48 0.05
N THR A 345 36.09 -2.10 0.96
CA THR A 345 36.41 -1.92 2.38
C THR A 345 37.02 -3.18 2.97
N PHE A 346 36.38 -4.34 2.77
CA PHE A 346 36.93 -5.63 3.20
C PHE A 346 38.36 -5.86 2.65
N MET A 347 38.56 -5.65 1.34
CA MET A 347 39.86 -5.83 0.68
C MET A 347 40.93 -4.86 1.21
N VAL A 348 40.58 -3.61 1.42
CA VAL A 348 41.52 -2.60 1.96
C VAL A 348 41.99 -2.99 3.36
N TRP A 349 41.09 -3.45 4.21
CA TRP A 349 41.43 -3.89 5.57
C TRP A 349 42.29 -5.17 5.61
N ILE A 350 42.12 -6.06 4.61
CA ILE A 350 42.97 -7.28 4.49
C ILE A 350 44.33 -6.95 3.90
N ILE A 351 44.40 -6.07 2.88
CA ILE A 351 45.64 -5.80 2.14
C ILE A 351 46.53 -4.81 2.93
N PHE A 352 45.93 -3.86 3.65
CA PHE A 352 46.62 -2.80 4.38
C PHE A 352 46.30 -2.84 5.90
N PRO A 353 46.61 -3.93 6.61
CA PRO A 353 46.23 -4.08 8.02
C PRO A 353 46.92 -3.05 8.94
N GLU A 354 48.22 -2.77 8.74
CA GLU A 354 48.97 -1.84 9.59
C GLU A 354 48.48 -0.40 9.51
N PRO A 355 48.29 0.21 8.32
CA PRO A 355 47.69 1.54 8.21
C PRO A 355 46.29 1.62 8.82
N MET A 356 45.46 0.58 8.65
CA MET A 356 44.11 0.56 9.20
C MET A 356 44.11 0.42 10.73
N ALA A 357 45.01 -0.39 11.32
CA ALA A 357 45.20 -0.48 12.75
C ALA A 357 45.69 0.87 13.35
N ALA A 358 46.56 1.60 12.63
CA ALA A 358 47.01 2.92 13.05
C ALA A 358 45.85 3.92 13.13
N VAL A 359 44.90 3.89 12.15
CA VAL A 359 43.68 4.72 12.20
C VAL A 359 42.83 4.34 13.42
N LEU A 360 42.61 3.04 13.71
CA LEU A 360 41.86 2.62 14.88
C LEU A 360 42.50 3.05 16.20
N ASN A 361 43.82 3.03 16.31
CA ASN A 361 44.54 3.47 17.52
C ASN A 361 44.23 4.92 17.91
N VAL A 362 43.95 5.80 16.92
CA VAL A 362 43.53 7.19 17.19
C VAL A 362 42.18 7.23 17.92
N PHE A 363 41.27 6.28 17.62
CA PHE A 363 39.93 6.25 18.19
C PHE A 363 39.86 5.34 19.45
N ALA A 364 40.77 4.39 19.64
CA ALA A 364 40.73 3.44 20.72
C ALA A 364 40.76 4.09 22.12
N GLY A 365 41.41 5.23 22.27
CA GLY A 365 41.40 6.00 23.52
C GLY A 365 40.09 6.73 23.82
N HIS A 366 39.17 6.87 22.83
CA HIS A 366 37.93 7.63 22.96
C HIS A 366 36.68 6.74 22.89
N LEU A 367 36.80 5.56 22.28
CA LEU A 367 35.69 4.65 22.01
C LEU A 367 35.98 3.27 22.63
N PRO A 368 35.34 2.89 23.76
CA PRO A 368 35.67 1.69 24.52
C PRO A 368 35.39 0.36 23.77
N TRP A 369 34.65 0.43 22.66
CA TRP A 369 34.35 -0.74 21.82
C TRP A 369 35.33 -0.92 20.64
N VAL A 370 36.28 0.00 20.46
CA VAL A 370 37.32 -0.09 19.44
C VAL A 370 38.52 -0.81 20.00
N ASP A 371 38.80 -1.99 19.49
CA ASP A 371 39.95 -2.81 19.87
C ASP A 371 40.87 -3.01 18.65
N PRO A 372 41.98 -2.26 18.54
CA PRO A 372 42.91 -2.36 17.44
C PRO A 372 43.77 -3.61 17.43
N LEU A 373 43.78 -4.39 18.55
CA LEU A 373 44.53 -5.63 18.67
C LEU A 373 43.84 -6.86 18.06
N ARG A 374 42.65 -6.69 17.55
CA ARG A 374 41.92 -7.76 16.86
C ARG A 374 42.63 -8.19 15.59
N SER A 375 42.34 -9.41 15.14
CA SER A 375 42.94 -9.93 13.90
C SER A 375 42.53 -9.07 12.69
N PRO A 376 43.40 -8.88 11.68
CA PRO A 376 43.07 -8.14 10.49
C PRO A 376 41.80 -8.61 9.80
N THR A 377 41.57 -9.91 9.80
CA THR A 377 40.38 -10.56 9.20
C THR A 377 39.10 -10.17 9.97
N GLU A 378 39.14 -10.14 11.30
CA GLU A 378 37.98 -9.69 12.11
C GLU A 378 37.66 -8.24 11.84
N LEU A 379 38.66 -7.36 11.82
CA LEU A 379 38.48 -5.95 11.55
C LEU A 379 37.92 -5.73 10.14
N ALA A 380 38.38 -6.47 9.14
CA ALA A 380 37.86 -6.40 7.77
C ALA A 380 36.41 -6.81 7.70
N ILE A 381 36.00 -7.88 8.38
CA ILE A 381 34.62 -8.36 8.44
C ILE A 381 33.74 -7.32 9.14
N ILE A 382 34.16 -6.78 10.27
CA ILE A 382 33.42 -5.75 11.02
C ILE A 382 33.22 -4.52 10.16
N ALA A 383 34.26 -4.04 9.51
CA ALA A 383 34.20 -2.86 8.65
C ALA A 383 33.24 -3.06 7.47
N ALA A 384 33.29 -4.22 6.81
CA ALA A 384 32.41 -4.54 5.71
C ALA A 384 30.93 -4.66 6.18
N ILE A 385 30.67 -5.31 7.32
CA ILE A 385 29.32 -5.40 7.92
C ILE A 385 28.82 -3.99 8.27
N ALA A 386 29.66 -3.15 8.87
CA ALA A 386 29.31 -1.78 9.21
C ALA A 386 28.88 -0.97 7.97
N VAL A 387 29.62 -1.09 6.87
CA VAL A 387 29.25 -0.45 5.60
C VAL A 387 27.90 -0.93 5.10
N LEU A 388 27.64 -2.25 5.09
CA LEU A 388 26.37 -2.82 4.63
C LEU A 388 25.18 -2.34 5.48
N VAL A 389 25.34 -2.30 6.80
CA VAL A 389 24.26 -1.98 7.73
C VAL A 389 23.96 -0.49 7.77
N ILE A 390 25.00 0.35 7.92
CA ILE A 390 24.84 1.81 8.03
C ILE A 390 24.30 2.41 6.73
N SER A 391 24.68 1.85 5.60
CA SER A 391 24.26 2.33 4.28
C SER A 391 22.84 1.94 3.87
N CYS A 392 22.02 1.39 4.78
CA CYS A 392 20.63 1.05 4.41
C CYS A 392 19.79 2.31 4.12
N PRO A 393 19.29 2.53 2.90
CA PRO A 393 18.43 3.66 2.58
C PRO A 393 16.96 3.39 2.95
N CYS A 394 16.72 2.78 4.11
CA CYS A 394 15.40 2.28 4.51
C CYS A 394 14.34 3.40 4.55
N ALA A 395 14.72 4.61 4.98
CA ALA A 395 13.82 5.77 5.04
C ALA A 395 13.45 6.30 3.64
N LEU A 396 14.35 6.24 2.65
CA LEU A 396 14.12 6.79 1.31
C LEU A 396 12.95 6.09 0.61
N GLY A 397 12.87 4.77 0.70
CA GLY A 397 11.78 3.99 0.11
C GLY A 397 10.43 4.20 0.77
N LEU A 398 10.40 4.72 2.01
CA LEU A 398 9.20 4.90 2.82
C LEU A 398 8.69 6.35 2.85
N ALA A 399 9.57 7.34 2.71
CA ALA A 399 9.24 8.75 2.92
C ALA A 399 8.11 9.21 1.99
N THR A 400 8.25 9.00 0.69
CA THR A 400 7.28 9.48 -0.31
C THR A 400 5.94 8.74 -0.24
N PRO A 401 5.88 7.38 -0.23
CA PRO A 401 4.61 6.68 -0.07
C PRO A 401 3.88 7.04 1.21
N THR A 402 4.60 7.19 2.33
CA THR A 402 3.99 7.54 3.62
C THR A 402 3.43 8.95 3.61
N ALA A 403 4.18 9.94 3.12
CA ALA A 403 3.72 11.33 3.02
C ALA A 403 2.48 11.44 2.12
N LEU A 404 2.51 10.78 0.96
CA LEU A 404 1.39 10.75 0.03
C LEU A 404 0.13 10.12 0.66
N MET A 405 0.29 8.96 1.32
CA MET A 405 -0.82 8.26 1.97
C MET A 405 -1.42 9.06 3.12
N VAL A 406 -0.60 9.70 3.94
CA VAL A 406 -1.09 10.56 5.03
C VAL A 406 -1.80 11.78 4.44
N GLY A 407 -1.22 12.43 3.43
CA GLY A 407 -1.82 13.59 2.77
C GLY A 407 -3.17 13.26 2.10
N THR A 408 -3.24 12.17 1.35
CA THR A 408 -4.50 11.70 0.71
C THR A 408 -5.54 11.27 1.74
N GLY A 409 -5.11 10.62 2.82
CA GLY A 409 -5.99 10.21 3.92
C GLY A 409 -6.62 11.40 4.65
N LEU A 410 -5.83 12.39 5.01
CA LEU A 410 -6.31 13.64 5.64
C LEU A 410 -7.22 14.44 4.69
N GLY A 411 -6.89 14.46 3.39
CA GLY A 411 -7.75 15.05 2.36
C GLY A 411 -9.12 14.37 2.32
N ALA A 412 -9.15 13.05 2.25
CA ALA A 412 -10.37 12.26 2.21
C ALA A 412 -11.23 12.42 3.48
N GLU A 413 -10.62 12.52 4.67
CA GLU A 413 -11.34 12.81 5.93
C GLU A 413 -12.04 14.18 5.91
N ARG A 414 -11.52 15.12 5.13
CA ARG A 414 -12.08 16.47 4.94
C ARG A 414 -12.96 16.61 3.69
N GLY A 415 -13.31 15.49 3.06
CA GLY A 415 -14.13 15.48 1.84
C GLY A 415 -13.36 15.79 0.55
N ILE A 416 -12.03 15.91 0.60
CA ILE A 416 -11.20 16.15 -0.59
C ILE A 416 -10.74 14.81 -1.14
N LEU A 417 -11.34 14.39 -2.26
CA LEU A 417 -10.95 13.16 -2.95
C LEU A 417 -9.84 13.45 -3.97
N ILE A 418 -8.64 12.94 -3.68
CA ILE A 418 -7.49 13.11 -4.57
C ILE A 418 -7.49 11.95 -5.57
N ARG A 419 -7.64 12.26 -6.85
CA ARG A 419 -7.72 11.27 -7.95
C ARG A 419 -6.35 10.86 -8.51
N ASP A 420 -5.32 11.68 -8.33
CA ASP A 420 -3.97 11.41 -8.85
C ASP A 420 -2.93 11.85 -7.82
N GLY A 421 -2.04 10.93 -7.44
CA GLY A 421 -0.94 11.24 -6.52
C GLY A 421 0.04 12.28 -7.10
N ALA A 422 0.22 12.33 -8.43
CA ALA A 422 1.02 13.35 -9.08
C ALA A 422 0.39 14.76 -8.94
N ALA A 423 -0.93 14.85 -8.77
CA ALA A 423 -1.61 16.13 -8.54
C ALA A 423 -1.13 16.79 -7.24
N ILE A 424 -0.90 16.02 -6.17
CA ILE A 424 -0.35 16.55 -4.90
C ILE A 424 1.03 17.19 -5.13
N GLN A 425 1.87 16.53 -5.92
CA GLN A 425 3.21 17.04 -6.21
C GLN A 425 3.14 18.31 -7.07
N ARG A 426 2.20 18.35 -8.04
CA ARG A 426 1.99 19.55 -8.90
C ARG A 426 1.40 20.73 -8.15
N LEU A 427 0.64 20.51 -7.07
CA LEU A 427 0.07 21.60 -6.26
C LEU A 427 1.14 22.59 -5.77
N SER A 428 2.35 22.13 -5.50
CA SER A 428 3.47 23.02 -5.09
C SER A 428 3.94 23.99 -6.17
N THR A 429 3.59 23.76 -7.43
CA THR A 429 4.02 24.55 -8.61
C THR A 429 2.87 25.26 -9.30
N VAL A 430 1.66 25.25 -8.69
CA VAL A 430 0.48 25.92 -9.24
C VAL A 430 0.67 27.44 -9.22
N GLY A 431 0.60 28.05 -10.41
CA GLY A 431 0.67 29.51 -10.59
C GLY A 431 -0.70 30.14 -10.88
N THR A 432 -1.68 29.34 -11.30
CA THR A 432 -3.03 29.82 -11.64
C THR A 432 -4.08 28.85 -11.11
N ILE A 433 -5.11 29.40 -10.47
CA ILE A 433 -6.26 28.64 -9.93
C ILE A 433 -7.51 29.11 -10.66
N LEU A 434 -8.24 28.16 -11.24
CA LEU A 434 -9.55 28.37 -11.86
C LEU A 434 -10.64 27.84 -10.93
N PHE A 435 -11.59 28.68 -10.57
CA PHE A 435 -12.74 28.30 -9.76
C PHE A 435 -13.97 28.18 -10.65
N ASP A 436 -14.69 27.08 -10.53
CA ASP A 436 -16.06 26.98 -11.05
C ASP A 436 -17.00 27.85 -10.20
N LYS A 437 -18.05 28.37 -10.83
CA LYS A 437 -18.99 29.26 -10.12
C LYS A 437 -19.98 28.46 -9.27
N THR A 438 -20.71 27.56 -9.91
CA THR A 438 -21.89 26.93 -9.29
C THR A 438 -21.50 25.75 -8.39
N GLY A 439 -21.90 25.77 -7.12
CA GLY A 439 -21.53 24.73 -6.15
C GLY A 439 -20.08 24.79 -5.66
N THR A 440 -19.24 25.69 -6.22
CA THR A 440 -17.85 25.92 -5.80
C THR A 440 -17.69 27.28 -5.14
N LEU A 441 -18.00 28.37 -5.84
CA LEU A 441 -18.02 29.73 -5.30
C LEU A 441 -19.37 30.10 -4.69
N THR A 442 -20.40 29.36 -5.04
CA THR A 442 -21.77 29.54 -4.58
C THR A 442 -22.26 28.25 -3.92
N GLU A 443 -23.29 28.35 -3.09
CA GLU A 443 -23.90 27.20 -2.40
C GLU A 443 -24.74 26.30 -3.32
N GLY A 444 -24.92 26.67 -4.59
CA GLY A 444 -25.77 25.96 -5.54
C GLY A 444 -27.27 26.06 -5.23
N LYS A 445 -27.65 26.90 -4.25
CA LYS A 445 -29.03 27.13 -3.82
C LYS A 445 -29.45 28.53 -4.24
N PRO A 446 -30.17 28.70 -5.36
CA PRO A 446 -30.66 30.03 -5.76
C PRO A 446 -31.68 30.53 -4.74
N THR A 447 -31.47 31.75 -4.29
CA THR A 447 -32.41 32.45 -3.41
C THR A 447 -32.81 33.78 -4.03
N VAL A 448 -34.07 34.19 -3.84
CA VAL A 448 -34.52 35.48 -4.31
C VAL A 448 -33.92 36.56 -3.40
N THR A 449 -32.99 37.35 -3.94
CA THR A 449 -32.32 38.42 -3.18
C THR A 449 -32.98 39.77 -3.38
N LYS A 450 -33.65 40.02 -4.50
CA LYS A 450 -34.31 41.27 -4.84
C LYS A 450 -35.41 41.05 -5.84
N ILE A 451 -36.55 41.74 -5.62
CA ILE A 451 -37.67 41.75 -6.52
C ILE A 451 -37.75 43.13 -7.18
N HIS A 452 -37.76 43.15 -8.49
CA HIS A 452 -38.00 44.34 -9.29
C HIS A 452 -39.40 44.28 -9.86
N GLN A 453 -40.34 45.03 -9.30
CA GLN A 453 -41.70 45.07 -9.73
C GLN A 453 -41.94 46.18 -10.78
N PRO A 454 -42.71 45.95 -11.84
CA PRO A 454 -43.25 47.01 -12.67
C PRO A 454 -44.18 47.94 -11.88
N ALA A 455 -44.33 49.17 -12.36
CA ALA A 455 -45.13 50.19 -11.62
C ALA A 455 -46.61 49.78 -11.41
N ASP A 456 -47.13 48.93 -12.27
CA ASP A 456 -48.54 48.53 -12.31
C ASP A 456 -48.83 47.16 -11.64
N VAL A 457 -47.82 46.49 -11.02
CA VAL A 457 -47.98 45.15 -10.43
C VAL A 457 -47.51 45.21 -8.98
N THR A 458 -48.29 44.72 -8.02
CA THR A 458 -47.86 44.66 -6.63
C THR A 458 -46.85 43.51 -6.45
N GLU A 459 -45.93 43.66 -5.51
CA GLU A 459 -44.95 42.64 -5.14
C GLU A 459 -45.63 41.31 -4.81
N LYS A 460 -46.75 41.36 -4.10
CA LYS A 460 -47.56 40.20 -3.73
C LYS A 460 -48.13 39.45 -4.94
N ASP A 461 -48.61 40.18 -5.93
CA ASP A 461 -49.15 39.58 -7.15
C ASP A 461 -48.04 38.95 -7.97
N LEU A 462 -46.88 39.60 -8.08
CA LEU A 462 -45.70 39.07 -8.76
C LEU A 462 -45.19 37.78 -8.10
N ILE A 463 -45.08 37.75 -6.76
CA ILE A 463 -44.69 36.56 -6.04
C ILE A 463 -45.71 35.43 -6.20
N THR A 464 -47.03 35.76 -6.19
CA THR A 464 -48.08 34.77 -6.36
C THR A 464 -48.05 34.16 -7.76
N MET A 465 -47.82 34.97 -8.79
CA MET A 465 -47.67 34.51 -10.16
C MET A 465 -46.40 33.61 -10.30
N ALA A 466 -45.27 34.05 -9.76
CA ALA A 466 -44.04 33.27 -9.79
C ALA A 466 -44.18 31.93 -9.05
N ALA A 467 -44.80 31.94 -7.86
CA ALA A 467 -45.07 30.73 -7.09
C ALA A 467 -46.03 29.77 -7.80
N SER A 468 -47.04 30.27 -8.51
CA SER A 468 -47.97 29.45 -9.26
C SER A 468 -47.30 28.77 -10.47
N LEU A 469 -46.41 29.48 -11.16
CA LEU A 469 -45.62 28.93 -12.28
C LEU A 469 -44.55 27.92 -11.77
N SER A 470 -43.96 28.14 -10.60
CA SER A 470 -42.95 27.23 -10.02
C SER A 470 -43.57 25.99 -9.41
N LYS A 471 -44.87 25.95 -9.12
CA LYS A 471 -45.55 24.82 -8.47
C LYS A 471 -45.55 23.53 -9.33
N GLU A 472 -45.47 23.65 -10.64
CA GLU A 472 -45.40 22.52 -11.59
C GLU A 472 -43.96 22.27 -12.12
N SER A 473 -42.98 23.03 -11.65
CA SER A 473 -41.61 23.01 -12.13
C SER A 473 -40.65 22.30 -11.18
N THR A 474 -41.12 21.36 -10.36
CA THR A 474 -40.28 20.54 -9.47
C THR A 474 -40.03 19.18 -10.05
#